data_588d7ae24962f3a94c64fe83c062e62b
#
_entry.id   588d7ae24962f3a94c64fe83c062e62b
#
_cell.length_a   1.000
_cell.length_b   1.000
_cell.length_c   1.000
_cell.angle_alpha   90.00
_cell.angle_beta   90.00
_cell.angle_gamma   90.00
#
_symmetry.space_group_name_H-M   'P 1'
#
loop_
_entity.id
_entity.type
_entity.pdbx_description
1 polymer ?
#
loop_
_entity_poly.entity_id
_entity_poly.type
_entity_poly.pdbx_seq_one_letter_code
_entity_poly.pdbx_strand_id
1 'polypeptide(L)'
;MKILIYGAGVVGCTYGWQLSKAGCDVAVLVRKEQKELVQKDGIRIICSDFREKTRKDTDIIFKPTVIDELSSNNDFEYIIVSTNKLQLSTILPSLSKSAGKANVVFFQNNWNVFTEIDKYLKPEQYFFAFPFMVGGGKKIKAYIVLFQV
;
A
#
# COMPACT_ATOMS: atom_id res chain seq x y z
N MET A 1 13.51 -6.37 -5.20
CA MET A 1 12.27 -6.81 -4.49
C MET A 1 11.11 -6.12 -5.17
N LYS A 2 10.13 -6.92 -5.62
CA LYS A 2 8.95 -6.43 -6.35
C LYS A 2 7.74 -6.41 -5.44
N ILE A 3 7.14 -5.25 -5.26
CA ILE A 3 6.12 -5.01 -4.23
C ILE A 3 4.89 -4.38 -4.86
N LEU A 4 3.72 -4.94 -4.55
CA LEU A 4 2.45 -4.32 -4.87
C LEU A 4 1.88 -3.60 -3.64
N ILE A 5 1.51 -2.35 -3.80
CA ILE A 5 0.67 -1.62 -2.85
C ILE A 5 -0.79 -1.79 -3.28
N TYR A 6 -1.52 -2.59 -2.51
CA TYR A 6 -2.95 -2.81 -2.71
C TYR A 6 -3.75 -1.74 -1.95
N GLY A 7 -4.07 -0.67 -2.65
CA GLY A 7 -4.78 0.49 -2.13
C GLY A 7 -3.92 1.77 -2.11
N ALA A 8 -4.27 2.72 -2.97
CA ALA A 8 -3.60 4.01 -3.12
C ALA A 8 -4.07 5.07 -2.09
N GLY A 9 -4.34 4.65 -0.87
CA GLY A 9 -4.60 5.54 0.26
C GLY A 9 -3.32 6.16 0.82
N VAL A 10 -3.46 7.05 1.83
CA VAL A 10 -2.30 7.74 2.40
C VAL A 10 -1.24 6.76 2.94
N VAL A 11 -1.64 5.70 3.63
CA VAL A 11 -0.72 4.67 4.14
C VAL A 11 0.01 3.98 2.99
N GLY A 12 -0.73 3.46 2.01
CA GLY A 12 -0.14 2.77 0.86
C GLY A 12 0.80 3.66 0.06
N CYS A 13 0.41 4.90 -0.22
CA CYS A 13 1.26 5.86 -0.94
C CYS A 13 2.53 6.20 -0.17
N THR A 14 2.44 6.34 1.17
CA THR A 14 3.61 6.62 2.02
C THR A 14 4.63 5.49 1.94
N TYR A 15 4.19 4.27 2.21
CA TYR A 15 5.09 3.13 2.21
C TYR A 15 5.57 2.79 0.80
N GLY A 16 4.71 2.88 -0.22
CA GLY A 16 5.10 2.67 -1.61
C GLY A 16 6.20 3.65 -2.05
N TRP A 17 6.05 4.93 -1.71
CA TRP A 17 7.08 5.93 -1.97
C TRP A 17 8.38 5.64 -1.22
N GLN A 18 8.33 5.31 0.08
CA GLN A 18 9.53 5.03 0.87
C GLN A 18 10.25 3.76 0.37
N LEU A 19 9.50 2.70 0.03
CA LEU A 19 10.06 1.47 -0.54
C LEU A 19 10.70 1.71 -1.91
N SER A 20 10.07 2.53 -2.76
CA SER A 20 10.65 2.94 -4.04
C SER A 20 11.96 3.71 -3.85
N LYS A 21 12.04 4.63 -2.87
CA LYS A 21 13.30 5.31 -2.50
C LYS A 21 14.39 4.33 -2.03
N ALA A 22 13.99 3.23 -1.41
CA ALA A 22 14.90 2.18 -0.96
C ALA A 22 15.32 1.22 -2.09
N GLY A 23 14.92 1.48 -3.34
CA GLY A 23 15.32 0.68 -4.51
C GLY A 23 14.40 -0.51 -4.79
N CYS A 24 13.22 -0.60 -4.19
CA CYS A 24 12.23 -1.62 -4.54
C CYS A 24 11.49 -1.23 -5.84
N ASP A 25 11.14 -2.25 -6.64
CA ASP A 25 10.21 -2.10 -7.76
C ASP A 25 8.78 -2.09 -7.22
N VAL A 26 8.15 -0.91 -7.23
CA VAL A 26 6.84 -0.69 -6.60
C VAL A 26 5.77 -0.46 -7.64
N ALA A 27 4.74 -1.32 -7.62
CA ALA A 27 3.48 -1.10 -8.30
C ALA A 27 2.39 -0.66 -7.31
N VAL A 28 1.43 0.11 -7.78
CA VAL A 28 0.27 0.55 -6.99
C VAL A 28 -1.01 0.13 -7.69
N LEU A 29 -1.87 -0.60 -6.98
CA LEU A 29 -3.21 -0.94 -7.45
C LEU A 29 -4.15 0.20 -7.12
N VAL A 30 -4.73 0.77 -8.16
CA VAL A 30 -5.72 1.85 -8.08
C VAL A 30 -7.06 1.39 -8.63
N ARG A 31 -8.11 2.15 -8.37
CA ARG A 31 -9.39 1.92 -9.04
C ARG A 31 -9.27 2.26 -10.52
N LYS A 32 -10.02 1.54 -11.36
CA LYS A 32 -10.00 1.68 -12.81
C LYS A 32 -10.15 3.13 -13.28
N GLU A 33 -11.07 3.86 -12.67
CA GLU A 33 -11.32 5.27 -12.99
C GLU A 33 -10.19 6.24 -12.60
N GLN A 34 -9.24 5.78 -11.80
CA GLN A 34 -8.07 6.59 -11.37
C GLN A 34 -6.80 6.26 -12.14
N LYS A 35 -6.78 5.15 -12.88
CA LYS A 35 -5.57 4.63 -13.53
C LYS A 35 -4.91 5.64 -14.44
N GLU A 36 -5.64 6.16 -15.42
CA GLU A 36 -5.11 7.12 -16.41
C GLU A 36 -4.58 8.39 -15.72
N LEU A 37 -5.32 8.90 -14.73
CA LEU A 37 -4.92 10.10 -14.00
C LEU A 37 -3.62 9.87 -13.23
N VAL A 38 -3.51 8.74 -12.50
CA VAL A 38 -2.31 8.43 -11.72
C VAL A 38 -1.12 8.09 -12.62
N GLN A 39 -1.34 7.42 -13.75
CA GLN A 39 -0.27 7.17 -14.73
C GLN A 39 0.29 8.46 -15.32
N LYS A 40 -0.58 9.41 -15.66
CA LYS A 40 -0.19 10.71 -16.25
C LYS A 40 0.49 11.61 -15.22
N ASP A 41 -0.18 11.86 -14.12
CA ASP A 41 0.19 12.92 -13.17
C ASP A 41 1.03 12.41 -11.99
N GLY A 42 1.01 11.10 -11.71
CA GLY A 42 1.59 10.52 -10.51
C GLY A 42 0.78 10.82 -9.26
N ILE A 43 1.38 10.59 -8.11
CA ILE A 43 0.80 10.84 -6.78
C ILE A 43 1.64 11.90 -6.09
N ARG A 44 1.08 13.06 -5.78
CA ARG A 44 1.80 14.11 -5.06
C ARG A 44 1.92 13.72 -3.58
N ILE A 45 3.13 13.65 -3.09
CA ILE A 45 3.50 13.36 -1.70
C ILE A 45 3.96 14.67 -1.04
N ILE A 46 3.25 15.09 -0.01
CA ILE A 46 3.63 16.21 0.84
C ILE A 46 3.89 15.62 2.22
N CYS A 47 5.14 15.58 2.64
CA CYS A 47 5.58 14.89 3.85
C CYS A 47 6.40 15.80 4.75
N SER A 48 6.05 15.82 6.05
CA SER A 48 6.91 16.35 7.12
C SER A 48 7.49 15.15 7.88
N ASP A 49 8.78 14.94 7.76
CA ASP A 49 9.51 13.82 8.35
C ASP A 49 10.24 14.27 9.63
N PHE A 50 9.86 13.69 10.76
CA PHE A 50 10.41 13.95 12.08
C PHE A 50 11.19 12.74 12.63
N ARG A 51 11.55 11.77 11.80
CA ARG A 51 12.33 10.59 12.23
C ARG A 51 13.76 10.91 12.59
N GLU A 52 14.28 12.05 12.15
CA GLU A 52 15.60 12.54 12.52
C GLU A 52 15.46 13.78 13.42
N LYS A 53 16.58 14.22 14.05
CA LYS A 53 16.60 15.41 14.92
C LYS A 53 16.11 16.69 14.24
N THR A 54 16.27 16.75 12.90
CA THR A 54 15.86 17.90 12.09
C THR A 54 14.67 17.49 11.23
N ARG A 55 13.59 18.27 11.28
CA ARG A 55 12.44 18.09 10.39
C ARG A 55 12.88 18.20 8.94
N LYS A 56 12.46 17.25 8.12
CA LYS A 56 12.65 17.26 6.66
C LYS A 56 11.29 17.35 5.98
N ASP A 57 11.07 18.43 5.26
CA ASP A 57 9.87 18.59 4.45
C ASP A 57 10.13 18.14 3.01
N THR A 58 9.18 17.42 2.44
CA THR A 58 9.24 16.90 1.08
C THR A 58 7.93 17.23 0.35
N ASP A 59 8.03 17.71 -0.89
CA ASP A 59 6.90 17.88 -1.81
C ASP A 59 7.36 17.36 -3.18
N ILE A 60 6.88 16.19 -3.55
CA ILE A 60 7.31 15.48 -4.78
C ILE A 60 6.13 14.80 -5.47
N ILE A 61 6.36 14.42 -6.72
CA ILE A 61 5.48 13.52 -7.46
C ILE A 61 6.08 12.10 -7.45
N PHE A 62 5.38 11.19 -6.82
CA PHE A 62 5.69 9.76 -6.85
C PHE A 62 5.05 9.13 -8.09
N LYS A 63 5.86 8.49 -8.93
CA LYS A 63 5.43 7.83 -10.17
C LYS A 63 5.71 6.33 -10.11
N PRO A 64 4.85 5.54 -9.45
CA PRO A 64 4.97 4.08 -9.44
C PRO A 64 4.49 3.46 -10.77
N THR A 65 4.73 2.17 -10.96
CA THR A 65 3.95 1.37 -11.89
C THR A 65 2.49 1.32 -11.42
N VAL A 66 1.53 1.60 -12.31
CA VAL A 66 0.11 1.69 -11.93
C VAL A 66 -0.67 0.56 -12.60
N ILE A 67 -1.38 -0.23 -11.79
CA ILE A 67 -2.28 -1.26 -12.25
C ILE A 67 -3.68 -1.05 -11.67
N ASP A 68 -4.71 -1.52 -12.34
CA ASP A 68 -6.12 -1.50 -11.89
C ASP A 68 -6.69 -2.89 -11.67
N GLU A 69 -5.93 -3.91 -12.05
CA GLU A 69 -6.26 -5.31 -11.86
C GLU A 69 -5.02 -6.09 -11.47
N LEU A 70 -5.16 -7.06 -10.56
CA LEU A 70 -4.11 -7.97 -10.16
C LEU A 70 -4.33 -9.33 -10.82
N SER A 71 -3.41 -9.72 -11.69
CA SER A 71 -3.40 -11.05 -12.32
C SER A 71 -2.94 -12.13 -11.36
N SER A 72 -3.50 -13.33 -11.46
CA SER A 72 -3.05 -14.51 -10.72
C SER A 72 -1.64 -14.97 -11.12
N ASN A 73 -1.19 -14.61 -12.32
CA ASN A 73 0.16 -14.89 -12.82
C ASN A 73 1.09 -13.68 -12.61
N ASN A 74 1.00 -13.05 -11.45
CA ASN A 74 1.91 -11.96 -11.08
C ASN A 74 3.21 -12.52 -10.48
N ASP A 75 4.23 -11.65 -10.43
CA ASP A 75 5.57 -11.94 -9.91
C ASP A 75 5.94 -11.08 -8.69
N PHE A 76 4.95 -10.54 -8.00
CA PHE A 76 5.18 -9.80 -6.76
C PHE A 76 5.68 -10.73 -5.66
N GLU A 77 6.71 -10.29 -4.94
CA GLU A 77 7.21 -10.96 -3.74
C GLU A 77 6.36 -10.61 -2.52
N TYR A 78 5.85 -9.36 -2.49
CA TYR A 78 4.99 -8.86 -1.43
C TYR A 78 3.79 -8.09 -1.99
N ILE A 79 2.63 -8.28 -1.35
CA ILE A 79 1.42 -7.47 -1.56
C ILE A 79 1.08 -6.79 -0.25
N ILE A 80 1.25 -5.48 -0.17
CA ILE A 80 0.93 -4.68 1.01
C ILE A 80 -0.51 -4.17 0.89
N VAL A 81 -1.40 -4.73 1.72
CA VAL A 81 -2.83 -4.36 1.76
C VAL A 81 -3.00 -3.19 2.73
N SER A 82 -3.21 -1.99 2.18
CA SER A 82 -3.37 -0.74 2.93
C SER A 82 -4.78 -0.16 2.85
N THR A 83 -5.76 -0.99 2.50
CA THR A 83 -7.18 -0.63 2.52
C THR A 83 -7.71 -0.59 3.96
N ASN A 84 -8.85 0.07 4.18
CA ASN A 84 -9.46 0.07 5.50
C ASN A 84 -10.15 -1.28 5.81
N LYS A 85 -10.45 -1.51 7.10
CA LYS A 85 -11.10 -2.73 7.57
C LYS A 85 -12.43 -3.05 6.86
N LEU A 86 -13.25 -2.03 6.60
CA LEU A 86 -14.57 -2.21 5.99
C LEU A 86 -14.49 -2.77 4.56
N GLN A 87 -13.34 -2.66 3.92
CA GLN A 87 -13.11 -3.18 2.57
C GLN A 87 -12.54 -4.60 2.57
N LEU A 88 -12.11 -5.11 3.73
CA LEU A 88 -11.40 -6.39 3.81
C LEU A 88 -12.24 -7.55 3.28
N SER A 89 -13.47 -7.70 3.75
CA SER A 89 -14.39 -8.75 3.28
C SER A 89 -14.66 -8.69 1.77
N THR A 90 -14.65 -7.50 1.20
CA THR A 90 -14.86 -7.30 -0.24
C THR A 90 -13.64 -7.69 -1.06
N ILE A 91 -12.42 -7.43 -0.55
CA ILE A 91 -11.19 -7.67 -1.33
C ILE A 91 -10.62 -9.08 -1.16
N LEU A 92 -10.83 -9.73 0.00
CA LEU A 92 -10.24 -11.05 0.29
C LEU A 92 -10.57 -12.11 -0.78
N PRO A 93 -11.81 -12.25 -1.28
CA PRO A 93 -12.11 -13.23 -2.31
C PRO A 93 -11.34 -13.04 -3.63
N SER A 94 -11.12 -11.80 -4.04
CA SER A 94 -10.34 -11.51 -5.25
C SER A 94 -8.83 -11.56 -4.97
N LEU A 95 -8.39 -11.06 -3.84
CA LEU A 95 -6.99 -11.10 -3.42
C LEU A 95 -6.48 -12.55 -3.34
N SER A 96 -7.23 -13.47 -2.72
CA SER A 96 -6.83 -14.87 -2.59
C SER A 96 -6.64 -15.58 -3.95
N LYS A 97 -7.45 -15.21 -4.95
CA LYS A 97 -7.33 -15.76 -6.31
C LYS A 97 -6.15 -15.19 -7.08
N SER A 98 -5.73 -13.97 -6.71
CA SER A 98 -4.74 -13.20 -7.47
C SER A 98 -3.40 -13.03 -6.75
N ALA A 99 -3.30 -13.33 -5.44
CA ALA A 99 -2.06 -13.16 -4.69
C ALA A 99 -0.91 -14.08 -5.18
N GLY A 100 -1.25 -15.21 -5.82
CA GLY A 100 -0.23 -16.14 -6.31
C GLY A 100 0.67 -16.64 -5.17
N LYS A 101 1.98 -16.51 -5.33
CA LYS A 101 3.00 -16.88 -4.32
C LYS A 101 3.44 -15.71 -3.43
N ALA A 102 2.88 -14.52 -3.64
CA ALA A 102 3.27 -13.33 -2.87
C ALA A 102 2.93 -13.48 -1.38
N ASN A 103 3.80 -12.94 -0.53
CA ASN A 103 3.49 -12.76 0.88
C ASN A 103 2.58 -11.54 1.04
N VAL A 104 1.46 -11.70 1.75
CA VAL A 104 0.48 -10.64 1.93
C VAL A 104 0.71 -9.96 3.27
N VAL A 105 0.93 -8.65 3.26
CA VAL A 105 1.14 -7.83 4.46
C VAL A 105 -0.08 -6.96 4.68
N PHE A 106 -0.82 -7.19 5.75
CA PHE A 106 -1.96 -6.36 6.10
C PHE A 106 -1.51 -5.18 6.97
N PHE A 107 -1.57 -3.98 6.40
CA PHE A 107 -1.34 -2.72 7.11
C PHE A 107 -2.64 -2.20 7.72
N GLN A 108 -3.12 -2.93 8.72
CA GLN A 108 -4.41 -2.63 9.37
C GLN A 108 -4.28 -2.79 10.88
N ASN A 109 -4.73 -1.79 11.62
CA ASN A 109 -4.80 -1.82 13.09
C ASN A 109 -6.05 -2.59 13.52
N ASN A 110 -6.09 -3.90 13.28
CA ASN A 110 -7.23 -4.74 13.59
C ASN A 110 -6.84 -5.92 14.46
N TRP A 111 -7.59 -6.10 15.53
CA TRP A 111 -7.64 -7.33 16.31
C TRP A 111 -8.82 -8.18 15.80
N ASN A 112 -8.67 -9.49 15.81
CA ASN A 112 -9.77 -10.43 15.53
C ASN A 112 -10.22 -10.57 14.07
N VAL A 113 -9.32 -10.37 13.11
CA VAL A 113 -9.61 -10.61 11.67
C VAL A 113 -9.02 -11.91 11.14
N PHE A 114 -8.24 -12.64 11.95
CA PHE A 114 -7.58 -13.89 11.53
C PHE A 114 -8.59 -14.90 10.99
N THR A 115 -9.68 -15.14 11.71
CA THR A 115 -10.73 -16.09 11.30
C THR A 115 -11.41 -15.73 9.97
N GLU A 116 -11.39 -14.46 9.58
CA GLU A 116 -11.90 -14.03 8.29
C GLU A 116 -10.85 -14.25 7.20
N ILE A 117 -9.60 -13.90 7.46
CA ILE A 117 -8.49 -14.03 6.50
C ILE A 117 -8.17 -15.50 6.23
N ASP A 118 -8.18 -16.37 7.27
CA ASP A 118 -7.89 -17.80 7.18
C ASP A 118 -8.86 -18.56 6.26
N LYS A 119 -10.02 -17.98 5.94
CA LYS A 119 -10.93 -18.55 4.94
C LYS A 119 -10.42 -18.40 3.51
N TYR A 120 -9.46 -17.51 3.27
CA TYR A 120 -9.01 -17.09 1.95
C TYR A 120 -7.52 -17.27 1.73
N LEU A 121 -6.69 -17.08 2.75
CA LEU A 121 -5.24 -17.17 2.68
C LEU A 121 -4.73 -18.18 3.73
N LYS A 122 -3.65 -18.87 3.42
CA LYS A 122 -2.99 -19.76 4.37
C LYS A 122 -2.27 -18.91 5.44
N PRO A 123 -2.22 -19.35 6.69
CA PRO A 123 -1.54 -18.61 7.77
C PRO A 123 -0.08 -18.27 7.46
N GLU A 124 0.62 -19.11 6.69
CA GLU A 124 2.02 -18.90 6.31
C GLU A 124 2.19 -17.85 5.21
N GLN A 125 1.11 -17.46 4.53
CA GLN A 125 1.15 -16.54 3.40
C GLN A 125 0.93 -15.09 3.80
N TYR A 126 0.48 -14.82 5.03
CA TYR A 126 0.20 -13.45 5.42
C TYR A 126 0.73 -13.11 6.81
N PHE A 127 0.94 -11.81 7.03
CA PHE A 127 1.25 -11.24 8.35
C PHE A 127 0.71 -9.82 8.47
N PHE A 128 0.67 -9.34 9.71
CA PHE A 128 0.23 -7.96 9.99
C PHE A 128 1.43 -7.07 10.24
N ALA A 129 1.33 -5.84 9.76
CA ALA A 129 2.22 -4.76 10.12
C ALA A 129 1.39 -3.53 10.50
N PHE A 130 1.87 -2.81 11.51
CA PHE A 130 1.20 -1.62 12.00
C PHE A 130 1.89 -0.38 11.43
N PRO A 131 1.21 0.38 10.55
CA PRO A 131 1.81 1.58 10.00
C PRO A 131 1.98 2.64 11.11
N PHE A 132 3.19 3.16 11.22
CA PHE A 132 3.51 4.22 12.18
C PHE A 132 3.68 5.56 11.49
N MET A 133 2.57 6.19 11.19
CA MET A 133 2.51 7.50 10.55
C MET A 133 1.11 8.10 10.74
N VAL A 134 1.00 9.41 10.62
CA VAL A 134 -0.29 10.09 10.50
C VAL A 134 -0.38 10.82 9.18
N GLY A 135 -1.58 10.95 8.66
CA GLY A 135 -1.77 11.65 7.41
C GLY A 135 -3.19 11.52 6.89
N GLY A 136 -3.46 12.28 5.85
CA GLY A 136 -4.73 12.27 5.13
C GLY A 136 -4.49 12.36 3.62
N GLY A 137 -5.43 11.88 2.84
CA GLY A 137 -5.38 11.96 1.39
C GLY A 137 -6.58 12.69 0.82
N LYS A 138 -6.35 13.44 -0.26
CA LYS A 138 -7.43 14.05 -1.04
C LYS A 138 -7.10 13.96 -2.52
N LYS A 139 -7.95 13.28 -3.29
CA LYS A 139 -7.69 12.95 -4.70
C LYS A 139 -6.39 12.14 -4.82
N ILE A 140 -5.43 12.62 -5.62
CA ILE A 140 -4.11 12.01 -5.84
C ILE A 140 -3.00 12.67 -4.99
N LYS A 141 -3.34 13.20 -3.83
CA LYS A 141 -2.40 13.84 -2.91
C LYS A 141 -2.39 13.10 -1.57
N ALA A 142 -1.21 12.80 -1.07
CA ALA A 142 -0.99 12.25 0.26
C ALA A 142 -0.25 13.29 1.12
N TYR A 143 -0.85 13.66 2.25
CA TYR A 143 -0.25 14.52 3.28
C TYR A 143 0.20 13.62 4.43
N ILE A 144 1.47 13.65 4.75
CA ILE A 144 2.10 12.66 5.61
C ILE A 144 2.90 13.37 6.70
N VAL A 145 2.83 12.83 7.91
CA VAL A 145 3.76 13.16 9.01
C VAL A 145 4.38 11.86 9.49
N LEU A 146 5.70 11.78 9.47
CA LEU A 146 6.48 10.66 9.97
C LEU A 146 7.12 11.05 11.29
N PHE A 147 6.97 10.21 12.30
CA PHE A 147 7.58 10.39 13.62
C PHE A 147 8.71 9.38 13.85
N GLN A 148 9.65 9.75 14.69
CA GLN A 148 10.62 8.82 15.25
C GLN A 148 9.91 7.90 16.24
N VAL A 149 10.19 6.61 16.19
CA VAL A 149 9.74 5.59 17.15
C VAL A 149 10.77 5.42 18.22
#